data_e6a17beb1abea56027d6d1b444dc15ea
#
_entry.id   e6a17beb1abea56027d6d1b444dc15ea
#
_cell.length_a   1.000
_cell.length_b   1.000
_cell.length_c   1.000
_cell.angle_alpha   90.00
_cell.angle_beta   90.00
_cell.angle_gamma   90.00
#
_symmetry.space_group_name_H-M   'P 1'
#
loop_
_entity.id
_entity.type
_entity.pdbx_description
1 polymer ?
#
loop_
_entity_poly.entity_id
_entity_poly.type
_entity_poly.pdbx_seq_one_letter_code
_entity_poly.pdbx_strand_id
1 'polypeptide(L)'
;MVRIFGVFCWFVSITCISLKVHAESQYSILEMIDIPKGNVELYTCPDDTKICSEPEFIMRTIAVPSFRIGKFEVTMEQWDACVSDGGCQKPKSSWAYKNRPIKEPCVEGEVCQYPDDMGWGRGTRPVINVSYSDVQGYIDWVNSKFGKKYRLPTRAEWEYVARAGMSESYDWGKQPKASNVNCSNCGTVWSNKQTARVGSFPPNRFGAFDMLGNVGEWVDQCLPQRVKGSQECAVYLFVGGGWFLPGQDLVPNSYWSRHIDIREPYVGFRLVEDI
;
A
#
# COMPACT_ATOMS: atom_id res chain seq x y z
N MET A 1 -69.19 -12.72 17.90
CA MET A 1 -68.60 -12.90 16.58
C MET A 1 -67.82 -11.58 16.24
N VAL A 2 -66.57 -11.51 16.61
CA VAL A 2 -65.70 -10.35 16.33
C VAL A 2 -64.52 -10.86 15.48
N ARG A 3 -64.40 -10.38 14.25
CA ARG A 3 -63.28 -10.69 13.32
C ARG A 3 -62.14 -9.76 13.66
N ILE A 4 -61.01 -10.31 14.06
CA ILE A 4 -59.74 -9.66 14.16
C ILE A 4 -59.04 -9.86 12.79
N PHE A 5 -58.87 -8.79 12.01
CA PHE A 5 -58.04 -8.75 10.82
C PHE A 5 -56.62 -8.41 11.22
N GLY A 6 -55.71 -9.26 10.79
CA GLY A 6 -54.29 -9.14 11.07
C GLY A 6 -53.64 -7.98 10.35
N VAL A 7 -52.77 -7.30 11.07
CA VAL A 7 -51.74 -6.42 10.53
C VAL A 7 -50.41 -7.15 10.77
N PHE A 8 -50.00 -7.89 9.80
CA PHE A 8 -48.63 -8.44 9.75
C PHE A 8 -48.00 -8.03 8.42
N CYS A 9 -46.75 -7.64 8.47
CA CYS A 9 -45.87 -7.33 7.33
C CYS A 9 -45.66 -5.87 6.94
N TRP A 10 -44.97 -5.08 7.80
CA TRP A 10 -44.21 -3.93 7.31
C TRP A 10 -42.94 -3.62 8.12
N PHE A 11 -42.56 -4.42 9.09
CA PHE A 11 -41.40 -4.12 9.95
C PHE A 11 -40.09 -4.81 9.56
N VAL A 12 -40.10 -5.77 8.60
CA VAL A 12 -38.89 -6.57 8.29
C VAL A 12 -37.98 -5.89 7.27
N SER A 13 -38.55 -5.04 6.41
CA SER A 13 -37.73 -4.40 5.34
C SER A 13 -36.88 -3.22 5.81
N ILE A 14 -37.32 -2.50 6.85
CA ILE A 14 -36.60 -1.31 7.34
C ILE A 14 -35.40 -1.69 8.18
N THR A 15 -35.46 -2.77 8.94
CA THR A 15 -34.35 -3.24 9.77
C THR A 15 -33.20 -3.84 8.95
N CYS A 16 -33.47 -4.52 7.83
CA CYS A 16 -32.44 -5.06 6.95
C CYS A 16 -31.69 -3.96 6.16
N ILE A 17 -32.38 -2.90 5.73
CA ILE A 17 -31.76 -1.78 5.04
C ILE A 17 -30.90 -0.96 6.00
N SER A 18 -31.38 -0.74 7.23
CA SER A 18 -30.63 0.00 8.26
C SER A 18 -29.38 -0.75 8.73
N LEU A 19 -29.42 -2.08 8.81
CA LEU A 19 -28.26 -2.91 9.14
C LEU A 19 -27.22 -2.93 8.01
N LYS A 20 -27.62 -2.97 6.74
CA LYS A 20 -26.68 -2.87 5.61
C LYS A 20 -26.01 -1.50 5.54
N VAL A 21 -26.75 -0.41 5.70
CA VAL A 21 -26.20 0.95 5.68
C VAL A 21 -25.26 1.21 6.87
N HIS A 22 -25.53 0.61 8.06
CA HIS A 22 -24.62 0.70 9.21
C HIS A 22 -23.36 -0.16 9.02
N ALA A 23 -23.43 -1.30 8.33
CA ALA A 23 -22.26 -2.13 8.04
C ALA A 23 -21.32 -1.46 7.02
N GLU A 24 -21.86 -0.76 6.03
CA GLU A 24 -21.03 -0.01 5.04
C GLU A 24 -20.33 1.21 5.66
N SER A 25 -20.88 1.83 6.71
CA SER A 25 -20.23 2.98 7.37
C SER A 25 -19.12 2.59 8.35
N GLN A 26 -18.97 1.31 8.67
CA GLN A 26 -17.98 0.83 9.64
C GLN A 26 -16.61 0.54 8.99
N TYR A 27 -16.55 0.46 7.65
CA TYR A 27 -15.31 0.24 6.91
C TYR A 27 -14.93 1.53 6.17
N SER A 28 -13.77 2.08 6.48
CA SER A 28 -13.18 3.16 5.68
C SER A 28 -12.95 2.65 4.27
N ILE A 29 -13.78 3.11 3.32
CA ILE A 29 -13.69 2.72 1.91
C ILE A 29 -12.40 3.30 1.33
N LEU A 30 -11.72 2.53 0.49
CA LEU A 30 -10.57 3.02 -0.26
C LEU A 30 -11.00 4.16 -1.17
N GLU A 31 -10.46 5.37 -0.94
CA GLU A 31 -10.64 6.47 -1.87
C GLU A 31 -9.78 6.22 -3.11
N MET A 32 -10.42 6.05 -4.26
CA MET A 32 -9.76 5.82 -5.54
C MET A 32 -9.81 7.07 -6.40
N ILE A 33 -8.75 7.30 -7.18
CA ILE A 33 -8.69 8.36 -8.20
C ILE A 33 -8.49 7.77 -9.58
N ASP A 34 -9.09 8.41 -10.59
CA ASP A 34 -8.98 7.98 -11.98
C ASP A 34 -7.64 8.46 -12.57
N ILE A 35 -6.90 7.55 -13.17
CA ILE A 35 -5.64 7.81 -13.84
C ILE A 35 -5.84 7.67 -15.35
N PRO A 36 -5.55 8.71 -16.13
CA PRO A 36 -5.66 8.64 -17.59
C PRO A 36 -4.58 7.72 -18.16
N LYS A 37 -4.86 7.12 -19.32
CA LYS A 37 -3.83 6.40 -20.07
C LYS A 37 -2.65 7.32 -20.46
N GLY A 38 -1.46 6.79 -20.54
CA GLY A 38 -0.27 7.53 -20.94
C GLY A 38 0.94 6.63 -21.14
N ASN A 39 2.13 7.23 -21.05
CA ASN A 39 3.39 6.52 -21.17
C ASN A 39 4.31 6.91 -20.02
N VAL A 40 5.15 5.97 -19.61
CA VAL A 40 6.24 6.20 -18.66
C VAL A 40 7.56 5.65 -19.22
N GLU A 41 8.63 6.36 -18.97
CA GLU A 41 9.98 5.89 -19.30
C GLU A 41 10.59 5.19 -18.09
N LEU A 42 10.89 3.90 -18.26
CA LEU A 42 11.49 3.07 -17.21
C LEU A 42 12.88 2.57 -17.64
N TYR A 43 13.79 2.58 -16.70
CA TYR A 43 15.02 1.81 -16.81
C TYR A 43 14.72 0.35 -16.45
N THR A 44 14.92 -0.54 -17.41
CA THR A 44 14.66 -1.98 -17.29
C THR A 44 15.87 -2.79 -17.75
N CYS A 45 15.92 -4.05 -17.35
CA CYS A 45 16.87 -4.98 -17.97
C CYS A 45 16.54 -5.20 -19.45
N PRO A 46 17.53 -5.41 -20.33
CA PRO A 46 17.29 -5.79 -21.72
C PRO A 46 16.47 -7.06 -21.87
N ASP A 47 16.66 -7.99 -20.95
CA ASP A 47 15.94 -9.25 -20.82
C ASP A 47 15.18 -9.23 -19.47
N ASP A 48 13.85 -9.18 -19.54
CA ASP A 48 12.97 -9.08 -18.39
C ASP A 48 13.03 -10.34 -17.48
N THR A 49 13.67 -11.42 -17.96
CA THR A 49 13.89 -12.66 -17.21
C THR A 49 15.17 -12.66 -16.39
N LYS A 50 15.98 -11.59 -16.47
CA LYS A 50 17.27 -11.48 -15.78
C LYS A 50 17.29 -10.31 -14.81
N ILE A 51 18.08 -10.47 -13.74
CA ILE A 51 18.53 -9.35 -12.92
C ILE A 51 19.76 -8.77 -13.60
N CYS A 52 19.72 -7.49 -13.90
CA CYS A 52 20.87 -6.76 -14.43
C CYS A 52 21.26 -5.61 -13.48
N SER A 53 22.42 -5.07 -13.66
CA SER A 53 22.95 -3.91 -12.95
C SER A 53 23.40 -2.84 -13.95
N GLU A 54 23.59 -1.61 -13.50
CA GLU A 54 24.26 -0.61 -14.34
C GLU A 54 25.63 -1.13 -14.80
N PRO A 55 26.00 -0.93 -16.10
CA PRO A 55 25.35 -0.12 -17.14
C PRO A 55 24.37 -0.89 -18.04
N GLU A 56 23.92 -2.07 -17.67
CA GLU A 56 23.08 -2.94 -18.53
C GLU A 56 21.65 -2.42 -18.69
N PHE A 57 21.20 -1.48 -17.85
CA PHE A 57 19.85 -0.93 -17.95
C PHE A 57 19.64 -0.20 -19.27
N ILE A 58 18.50 -0.48 -19.90
CA ILE A 58 18.01 0.25 -21.07
C ILE A 58 16.74 1.02 -20.71
N MET A 59 16.58 2.19 -21.31
CA MET A 59 15.35 2.97 -21.16
C MET A 59 14.30 2.47 -22.15
N ARG A 60 13.12 2.14 -21.62
CA ARG A 60 11.96 1.74 -22.41
C ARG A 60 10.76 2.65 -22.12
N THR A 61 10.04 3.01 -23.16
CA THR A 61 8.73 3.65 -23.01
C THR A 61 7.66 2.58 -22.85
N ILE A 62 7.00 2.57 -21.70
CA ILE A 62 5.93 1.64 -21.36
C ILE A 62 4.59 2.35 -21.47
N ALA A 63 3.68 1.80 -22.25
CA ALA A 63 2.30 2.29 -22.32
C ALA A 63 1.54 1.86 -21.04
N VAL A 64 0.90 2.81 -20.39
CA VAL A 64 0.09 2.62 -19.19
C VAL A 64 -1.38 2.82 -19.58
N PRO A 65 -2.26 1.83 -19.43
CA PRO A 65 -3.69 1.99 -19.67
C PRO A 65 -4.32 2.94 -18.65
N SER A 66 -5.58 3.34 -18.86
CA SER A 66 -6.34 4.02 -17.81
C SER A 66 -6.72 3.02 -16.72
N PHE A 67 -6.67 3.45 -15.46
CA PHE A 67 -6.99 2.65 -14.28
C PHE A 67 -7.37 3.56 -13.12
N ARG A 68 -7.80 2.99 -12.01
CA ARG A 68 -7.95 3.71 -10.74
C ARG A 68 -6.87 3.29 -9.75
N ILE A 69 -6.39 4.24 -8.96
CA ILE A 69 -5.40 4.00 -7.90
C ILE A 69 -5.89 4.54 -6.57
N GLY A 70 -5.51 3.92 -5.48
CA GLY A 70 -5.73 4.46 -4.15
C GLY A 70 -5.12 5.85 -4.02
N LYS A 71 -5.96 6.82 -3.63
CA LYS A 71 -5.55 8.20 -3.38
C LYS A 71 -4.44 8.29 -2.34
N PHE A 72 -4.49 7.39 -1.36
CA PHE A 72 -3.56 7.22 -0.26
C PHE A 72 -2.98 5.81 -0.22
N GLU A 73 -1.94 5.62 0.58
CA GLU A 73 -1.52 4.29 1.05
C GLU A 73 -2.66 3.66 1.86
N VAL A 74 -2.75 2.33 1.87
CA VAL A 74 -3.68 1.61 2.76
C VAL A 74 -3.31 1.91 4.21
N THR A 75 -4.32 2.25 5.02
CA THR A 75 -4.12 2.69 6.40
C THR A 75 -4.20 1.55 7.42
N MET A 76 -3.68 1.81 8.62
CA MET A 76 -3.81 0.89 9.76
C MET A 76 -5.28 0.59 10.09
N GLU A 77 -6.18 1.58 10.03
CA GLU A 77 -7.61 1.35 10.31
C GLU A 77 -8.28 0.44 9.27
N GLN A 78 -7.89 0.58 7.99
CA GLN A 78 -8.36 -0.29 6.92
C GLN A 78 -7.84 -1.73 7.10
N TRP A 79 -6.60 -1.86 7.54
CA TRP A 79 -6.03 -3.16 7.89
C TRP A 79 -6.72 -3.77 9.12
N ASP A 80 -6.99 -2.97 10.15
CA ASP A 80 -7.70 -3.42 11.35
C ASP A 80 -9.10 -3.95 11.04
N ALA A 81 -9.77 -3.36 10.06
CA ALA A 81 -11.03 -3.86 9.55
C ALA A 81 -10.89 -5.27 8.94
N CYS A 82 -9.83 -5.51 8.17
CA CYS A 82 -9.51 -6.84 7.62
C CYS A 82 -9.23 -7.86 8.72
N VAL A 83 -8.46 -7.48 9.74
CA VAL A 83 -8.16 -8.34 10.90
C VAL A 83 -9.44 -8.67 11.68
N SER A 84 -10.29 -7.67 11.92
CA SER A 84 -11.56 -7.83 12.63
C SER A 84 -12.53 -8.79 11.94
N ASP A 85 -12.50 -8.80 10.59
CA ASP A 85 -13.30 -9.70 9.75
C ASP A 85 -12.67 -11.11 9.61
N GLY A 86 -11.44 -11.31 10.13
CA GLY A 86 -10.71 -12.56 10.00
C GLY A 86 -10.03 -12.77 8.62
N GLY A 87 -10.02 -11.75 7.75
CA GLY A 87 -9.38 -11.79 6.44
C GLY A 87 -7.86 -11.67 6.51
N CYS A 88 -7.36 -10.84 7.41
CA CYS A 88 -5.93 -10.65 7.65
C CYS A 88 -5.51 -11.35 8.94
N GLN A 89 -4.65 -12.33 8.83
CA GLN A 89 -4.21 -13.13 9.97
C GLN A 89 -2.84 -12.71 10.47
N LYS A 90 -2.61 -12.87 11.78
CA LYS A 90 -1.26 -12.76 12.35
C LYS A 90 -0.39 -13.86 11.74
N PRO A 91 0.80 -13.54 11.23
CA PRO A 91 1.68 -14.57 10.67
C PRO A 91 2.09 -15.58 11.74
N LYS A 92 2.15 -16.86 11.36
CA LYS A 92 2.55 -17.97 12.23
C LYS A 92 4.03 -17.93 12.61
N SER A 93 4.85 -17.24 11.82
CA SER A 93 6.28 -17.04 12.09
C SER A 93 6.68 -15.64 11.68
N SER A 94 7.37 -14.93 12.55
CA SER A 94 7.97 -13.65 12.26
C SER A 94 9.41 -13.87 11.84
N TRP A 95 9.72 -13.75 10.55
CA TRP A 95 11.09 -13.49 10.13
C TRP A 95 11.34 -11.98 10.33
N ALA A 96 11.79 -11.63 11.53
CA ALA A 96 12.32 -10.32 11.78
C ALA A 96 13.71 -10.21 11.19
N TYR A 97 14.04 -9.00 10.73
CA TYR A 97 15.39 -8.63 10.35
C TYR A 97 16.39 -9.05 11.44
N LYS A 98 17.49 -9.69 11.05
CA LYS A 98 18.47 -10.44 11.84
C LYS A 98 19.03 -9.75 13.10
N ASN A 99 18.74 -8.49 13.39
CA ASN A 99 19.37 -7.71 14.47
C ASN A 99 18.43 -6.80 15.28
N ARG A 100 17.11 -6.93 15.16
CA ARG A 100 16.18 -6.34 16.13
C ARG A 100 15.32 -7.45 16.69
N PRO A 101 15.34 -7.66 18.02
CA PRO A 101 14.31 -8.49 18.62
C PRO A 101 12.98 -7.80 18.31
N ILE A 102 12.12 -8.46 17.49
CA ILE A 102 10.70 -8.22 17.65
C ILE A 102 10.48 -8.45 19.14
N LYS A 103 9.92 -7.48 19.83
CA LYS A 103 9.38 -7.74 21.18
C LYS A 103 8.62 -9.04 21.05
N GLU A 104 9.06 -10.03 21.83
CA GLU A 104 8.52 -11.38 21.88
C GLU A 104 7.01 -11.37 21.65
N PRO A 105 6.49 -12.43 21.02
CA PRO A 105 5.05 -12.53 20.82
C PRO A 105 4.39 -12.21 22.16
N CYS A 106 3.42 -11.33 22.08
CA CYS A 106 2.62 -10.86 23.20
C CYS A 106 2.54 -11.85 24.34
N VAL A 107 2.86 -11.41 25.53
CA VAL A 107 2.68 -12.17 26.74
C VAL A 107 1.22 -12.58 26.84
N GLU A 108 0.95 -13.81 27.25
CA GLU A 108 -0.40 -14.33 27.42
C GLU A 108 -1.23 -13.36 28.25
N GLY A 109 -2.28 -12.77 27.65
CA GLY A 109 -3.14 -11.73 28.23
C GLY A 109 -2.98 -10.31 27.66
N GLU A 110 -1.97 -10.01 26.84
CA GLU A 110 -1.86 -8.74 26.12
C GLU A 110 -2.58 -8.81 24.76
N VAL A 111 -3.37 -7.78 24.45
CA VAL A 111 -3.98 -7.61 23.12
C VAL A 111 -2.90 -7.12 22.17
N CYS A 112 -2.28 -8.05 21.47
CA CYS A 112 -1.31 -7.71 20.46
C CYS A 112 -1.96 -7.27 19.18
N GLN A 113 -1.72 -6.04 18.82
CA GLN A 113 -2.15 -5.50 17.55
C GLN A 113 -1.18 -5.95 16.43
N TYR A 114 -1.74 -6.56 15.41
CA TYR A 114 -1.00 -6.89 14.18
C TYR A 114 -1.55 -6.07 13.02
N PRO A 115 -0.68 -5.52 12.15
CA PRO A 115 0.77 -5.49 12.27
C PRO A 115 1.24 -4.52 13.37
N ASP A 116 2.51 -4.68 13.79
CA ASP A 116 3.14 -3.79 14.77
C ASP A 116 3.22 -2.36 14.22
N ASP A 117 2.67 -1.40 14.94
CA ASP A 117 2.67 0.02 14.59
C ASP A 117 3.89 0.79 15.15
N MET A 118 4.85 0.09 15.73
CA MET A 118 6.06 0.62 16.36
C MET A 118 5.77 1.58 17.53
N GLY A 119 4.55 1.60 18.05
CA GLY A 119 4.09 2.55 19.06
C GLY A 119 3.81 3.95 18.49
N TRP A 120 3.73 4.09 17.16
CA TRP A 120 3.47 5.39 16.51
C TRP A 120 1.98 5.73 16.43
N GLY A 121 1.12 4.74 16.72
CA GLY A 121 -0.32 4.83 16.65
C GLY A 121 -0.88 4.41 15.29
N ARG A 122 -2.14 4.05 15.29
CA ARG A 122 -2.89 3.46 14.17
C ARG A 122 -3.74 4.52 13.44
N GLY A 123 -5.00 4.19 13.13
CA GLY A 123 -5.93 5.08 12.42
C GLY A 123 -5.48 5.34 10.99
N THR A 124 -5.41 6.60 10.62
CA THR A 124 -5.03 7.03 9.25
C THR A 124 -3.53 7.06 8.97
N ARG A 125 -2.69 6.40 9.77
CA ARG A 125 -1.30 6.14 9.37
C ARG A 125 -1.24 5.03 8.34
N PRO A 126 -0.26 5.05 7.41
CA PRO A 126 -0.11 3.94 6.47
C PRO A 126 0.16 2.64 7.24
N VAL A 127 -0.36 1.54 6.76
CA VAL A 127 0.01 0.23 7.29
C VAL A 127 1.48 -0.05 7.02
N ILE A 128 2.18 -0.56 8.01
CA ILE A 128 3.60 -0.92 7.97
C ILE A 128 3.80 -2.32 8.54
N ASN A 129 5.01 -2.85 8.44
CA ASN A 129 5.32 -4.20 8.95
C ASN A 129 4.44 -5.29 8.32
N VAL A 130 4.10 -5.12 7.05
CA VAL A 130 3.39 -6.08 6.21
C VAL A 130 4.29 -6.60 5.10
N SER A 131 4.34 -7.91 4.93
CA SER A 131 5.06 -8.56 3.85
C SER A 131 4.22 -8.54 2.56
N TYR A 132 4.85 -8.87 1.43
CA TYR A 132 4.11 -9.05 0.18
C TYR A 132 3.02 -10.12 0.31
N SER A 133 3.32 -11.23 0.99
CA SER A 133 2.34 -12.29 1.27
C SER A 133 1.16 -11.81 2.11
N ASP A 134 1.40 -10.97 3.12
CA ASP A 134 0.32 -10.40 3.94
C ASP A 134 -0.58 -9.49 3.11
N VAL A 135 0.01 -8.71 2.20
CA VAL A 135 -0.72 -7.81 1.30
C VAL A 135 -1.63 -8.59 0.35
N GLN A 136 -1.20 -9.75 -0.17
CA GLN A 136 -2.05 -10.61 -0.97
C GLN A 136 -3.28 -11.09 -0.19
N GLY A 137 -3.12 -11.46 1.08
CA GLY A 137 -4.24 -11.81 1.95
C GLY A 137 -5.24 -10.65 2.16
N TYR A 138 -4.73 -9.42 2.30
CA TYR A 138 -5.58 -8.23 2.35
C TYR A 138 -6.35 -8.01 1.04
N ILE A 139 -5.69 -8.18 -0.10
CA ILE A 139 -6.30 -8.05 -1.43
C ILE A 139 -7.42 -9.08 -1.62
N ASP A 140 -7.19 -10.32 -1.26
CA ASP A 140 -8.19 -11.39 -1.34
C ASP A 140 -9.42 -11.06 -0.47
N TRP A 141 -9.19 -10.57 0.76
CA TRP A 141 -10.26 -10.16 1.64
C TRP A 141 -11.07 -8.99 1.08
N VAL A 142 -10.42 -7.90 0.68
CA VAL A 142 -11.13 -6.69 0.21
C VAL A 142 -11.89 -6.96 -1.09
N ASN A 143 -11.35 -7.78 -1.97
CA ASN A 143 -12.01 -8.21 -3.21
C ASN A 143 -13.24 -9.07 -2.92
N SER A 144 -13.10 -10.05 -2.04
CA SER A 144 -14.23 -10.90 -1.62
C SER A 144 -15.32 -10.09 -0.90
N LYS A 145 -14.91 -9.18 -0.01
CA LYS A 145 -15.84 -8.36 0.81
C LYS A 145 -16.68 -7.41 -0.01
N PHE A 146 -16.07 -6.73 -0.99
CA PHE A 146 -16.70 -5.64 -1.74
C PHE A 146 -17.02 -5.99 -3.19
N GLY A 147 -16.74 -7.22 -3.65
CA GLY A 147 -16.98 -7.64 -5.03
C GLY A 147 -16.14 -6.85 -6.05
N LYS A 148 -14.92 -6.47 -5.66
CA LYS A 148 -13.99 -5.66 -6.44
C LYS A 148 -12.87 -6.51 -7.05
N LYS A 149 -12.04 -5.89 -7.88
CA LYS A 149 -10.84 -6.49 -8.49
C LYS A 149 -9.62 -5.61 -8.22
N TYR A 150 -9.37 -5.35 -6.95
CA TYR A 150 -8.15 -4.66 -6.54
C TYR A 150 -6.93 -5.56 -6.69
N ARG A 151 -5.81 -4.93 -7.01
CA ARG A 151 -4.49 -5.55 -7.08
C ARG A 151 -3.42 -4.54 -6.68
N LEU A 152 -2.18 -4.99 -6.52
CA LEU A 152 -1.04 -4.07 -6.46
C LEU A 152 -0.82 -3.39 -7.82
N PRO A 153 -0.32 -2.15 -7.85
CA PRO A 153 0.14 -1.53 -9.08
C PRO A 153 1.36 -2.27 -9.63
N THR A 154 1.49 -2.35 -10.93
CA THR A 154 2.79 -2.64 -11.55
C THR A 154 3.76 -1.48 -11.27
N ARG A 155 5.07 -1.71 -11.39
CA ARG A 155 6.06 -0.63 -11.25
C ARG A 155 5.79 0.49 -12.25
N ALA A 156 5.41 0.16 -13.48
CA ALA A 156 5.10 1.15 -14.52
C ALA A 156 3.90 2.04 -14.15
N GLU A 157 2.82 1.45 -13.67
CA GLU A 157 1.64 2.19 -13.21
C GLU A 157 1.97 3.10 -12.02
N TRP A 158 2.69 2.58 -11.04
CA TRP A 158 3.08 3.36 -9.86
C TRP A 158 3.99 4.53 -10.23
N GLU A 159 5.04 4.29 -11.03
CA GLU A 159 5.99 5.33 -11.43
C GLU A 159 5.33 6.38 -12.35
N TYR A 160 4.40 5.97 -13.22
CA TYR A 160 3.59 6.88 -14.03
C TYR A 160 2.79 7.84 -13.14
N VAL A 161 2.15 7.32 -12.09
CA VAL A 161 1.41 8.15 -11.12
C VAL A 161 2.35 9.03 -10.31
N ALA A 162 3.46 8.51 -9.83
CA ALA A 162 4.43 9.29 -9.06
C ALA A 162 4.98 10.48 -9.85
N ARG A 163 5.23 10.30 -11.15
CA ARG A 163 5.67 11.40 -12.04
C ARG A 163 4.56 12.37 -12.41
N ALA A 164 3.30 11.93 -12.41
CA ALA A 164 2.12 12.74 -12.74
C ALA A 164 2.31 13.61 -14.02
N GLY A 165 2.90 13.02 -15.05
CA GLY A 165 3.14 13.68 -16.34
C GLY A 165 4.33 14.67 -16.36
N MET A 166 5.18 14.65 -15.34
CA MET A 166 6.36 15.52 -15.29
C MET A 166 7.60 14.81 -15.79
N SER A 167 8.49 15.59 -16.41
CA SER A 167 9.85 15.18 -16.79
C SER A 167 10.84 15.28 -15.63
N GLU A 168 10.52 16.05 -14.59
CA GLU A 168 11.38 16.26 -13.43
C GLU A 168 11.10 15.24 -12.31
N SER A 169 12.08 15.08 -11.42
CA SER A 169 11.99 14.07 -10.35
C SER A 169 10.92 14.38 -9.30
N TYR A 170 10.50 15.64 -9.15
CA TYR A 170 9.56 16.06 -8.11
C TYR A 170 8.53 17.04 -8.64
N ASP A 171 7.29 16.90 -8.19
CA ASP A 171 6.19 17.82 -8.50
C ASP A 171 6.43 19.24 -7.91
N TRP A 172 7.24 19.34 -6.88
CA TRP A 172 7.57 20.57 -6.17
C TRP A 172 8.92 21.19 -6.56
N GLY A 173 9.59 20.71 -7.61
CA GLY A 173 10.90 21.21 -8.10
C GLY A 173 12.08 20.36 -7.66
N LYS A 174 13.30 20.95 -7.65
CA LYS A 174 14.57 20.21 -7.54
C LYS A 174 14.92 19.67 -6.16
N GLN A 175 14.29 20.16 -5.10
CA GLN A 175 14.64 19.80 -3.71
C GLN A 175 13.36 19.51 -2.90
N PRO A 176 13.31 18.39 -2.14
CA PRO A 176 12.21 18.14 -1.22
C PRO A 176 12.21 19.17 -0.08
N LYS A 177 11.01 19.57 0.35
CA LYS A 177 10.80 20.53 1.44
C LYS A 177 9.94 19.89 2.53
N ALA A 178 10.08 20.37 3.76
CA ALA A 178 9.29 19.92 4.92
C ALA A 178 7.77 19.95 4.69
N SER A 179 7.28 20.86 3.85
CA SER A 179 5.87 21.00 3.51
C SER A 179 5.37 20.00 2.46
N ASN A 180 6.23 19.19 1.87
CA ASN A 180 5.90 18.41 0.68
C ASN A 180 5.99 16.91 0.87
N VAL A 181 6.82 16.44 1.81
CA VAL A 181 7.13 15.01 1.95
C VAL A 181 7.67 14.67 3.33
N ASN A 182 7.41 13.46 3.81
CA ASN A 182 8.03 12.89 4.99
C ASN A 182 9.27 12.08 4.61
N CYS A 183 10.45 12.62 4.93
CA CYS A 183 11.75 11.98 4.70
C CYS A 183 12.73 12.28 5.85
N SER A 184 13.90 11.66 5.89
CA SER A 184 14.79 11.76 7.05
C SER A 184 15.32 13.16 7.30
N ASN A 185 15.62 13.92 6.25
CA ASN A 185 16.18 15.28 6.30
C ASN A 185 15.22 16.36 5.78
N CYS A 186 13.93 16.05 5.66
CA CYS A 186 12.93 17.00 5.15
C CYS A 186 12.48 18.03 6.18
N GLY A 187 12.80 17.87 7.46
CA GLY A 187 12.51 18.85 8.51
C GLY A 187 11.07 18.83 9.05
N THR A 188 10.31 17.78 8.78
CA THR A 188 8.99 17.57 9.39
C THR A 188 9.14 17.11 10.84
N VAL A 189 8.08 17.15 11.62
CA VAL A 189 8.06 16.59 12.99
C VAL A 189 8.25 15.07 13.02
N TRP A 190 7.99 14.40 11.90
CA TRP A 190 8.10 12.94 11.71
C TRP A 190 9.44 12.52 11.10
N SER A 191 10.20 13.47 10.52
CA SER A 191 11.46 13.19 9.79
C SER A 191 12.41 12.33 10.59
N ASN A 192 12.87 11.21 10.00
CA ASN A 192 13.76 10.21 10.57
C ASN A 192 13.28 9.60 11.90
N LYS A 193 11.97 9.62 12.16
CA LYS A 193 11.39 9.11 13.41
C LYS A 193 10.27 8.11 13.17
N GLN A 194 9.34 8.44 12.27
CA GLN A 194 8.11 7.66 12.09
C GLN A 194 7.36 8.09 10.83
N THR A 195 6.32 7.31 10.45
CA THR A 195 5.38 7.69 9.39
C THR A 195 4.57 8.92 9.78
N ALA A 196 4.07 9.68 8.82
CA ALA A 196 3.01 10.65 8.98
C ALA A 196 1.64 9.99 8.75
N ARG A 197 0.54 10.65 9.08
CA ARG A 197 -0.80 10.26 8.63
C ARG A 197 -0.87 10.44 7.11
N VAL A 198 -1.55 9.54 6.41
CA VAL A 198 -1.74 9.67 4.96
C VAL A 198 -2.38 11.02 4.62
N GLY A 199 -2.00 11.63 3.50
CA GLY A 199 -2.52 12.92 3.09
C GLY A 199 -2.03 14.12 3.93
N SER A 200 -0.97 13.95 4.73
CA SER A 200 -0.38 15.06 5.51
C SER A 200 0.35 16.09 4.64
N PHE A 201 0.61 15.75 3.38
CA PHE A 201 1.33 16.60 2.42
C PHE A 201 0.45 16.84 1.18
N PRO A 202 0.79 17.84 0.34
CA PRO A 202 0.02 18.08 -0.88
C PRO A 202 0.04 16.89 -1.85
N PRO A 203 -1.07 16.63 -2.56
CA PRO A 203 -1.09 15.61 -3.61
C PRO A 203 -0.29 16.06 -4.83
N ASN A 204 0.09 15.11 -5.67
CA ASN A 204 0.61 15.39 -6.99
C ASN A 204 -0.50 15.83 -7.98
N ARG A 205 -0.15 16.12 -9.24
CA ARG A 205 -1.11 16.60 -10.26
C ARG A 205 -2.22 15.61 -10.62
N PHE A 206 -2.04 14.33 -10.35
CA PHE A 206 -3.11 13.32 -10.50
C PHE A 206 -4.00 13.21 -9.26
N GLY A 207 -3.66 13.89 -8.17
CA GLY A 207 -4.41 13.84 -6.91
C GLY A 207 -3.96 12.71 -5.98
N ALA A 208 -2.86 12.01 -6.30
CA ALA A 208 -2.27 10.99 -5.43
C ALA A 208 -1.38 11.65 -4.37
N PHE A 209 -1.55 11.20 -3.12
CA PHE A 209 -0.77 11.65 -1.98
C PHE A 209 0.37 10.69 -1.66
N ASP A 210 1.41 11.21 -1.05
CA ASP A 210 2.51 10.45 -0.44
C ASP A 210 3.21 9.46 -1.38
N MET A 211 3.21 9.74 -2.70
CA MET A 211 3.87 8.89 -3.71
C MET A 211 5.38 8.77 -3.49
N LEU A 212 5.98 9.73 -2.81
CA LEU A 212 7.40 9.71 -2.42
C LEU A 212 7.50 9.96 -0.92
N GLY A 213 8.38 9.23 -0.24
CA GLY A 213 8.53 9.34 1.21
C GLY A 213 7.42 8.62 1.97
N ASN A 214 7.21 8.96 3.23
CA ASN A 214 6.31 8.32 4.17
C ASN A 214 6.59 6.81 4.30
N VAL A 215 6.03 5.96 3.46
CA VAL A 215 6.42 4.54 3.35
C VAL A 215 6.75 4.15 1.92
N GLY A 216 7.64 3.18 1.75
CA GLY A 216 7.81 2.48 0.48
C GLY A 216 6.61 1.60 0.21
N GLU A 217 6.27 1.38 -1.05
CA GLU A 217 5.07 0.68 -1.44
C GLU A 217 5.37 -0.57 -2.25
N TRP A 218 4.82 -1.70 -1.84
CA TRP A 218 4.88 -2.93 -2.61
C TRP A 218 4.25 -2.74 -3.99
N VAL A 219 4.92 -3.22 -5.03
CA VAL A 219 4.42 -3.28 -6.40
C VAL A 219 4.46 -4.70 -6.93
N ASP A 220 3.58 -5.01 -7.89
CA ASP A 220 3.55 -6.31 -8.55
C ASP A 220 4.67 -6.42 -9.60
N GLN A 221 5.90 -6.48 -9.08
CA GLN A 221 7.10 -6.69 -9.87
C GLN A 221 8.02 -7.67 -9.17
N CYS A 222 8.03 -8.89 -9.69
CA CYS A 222 8.94 -9.93 -9.28
C CYS A 222 10.35 -9.70 -9.83
N LEU A 223 11.37 -9.94 -9.00
CA LEU A 223 12.74 -10.13 -9.47
C LEU A 223 13.01 -11.63 -9.61
N PRO A 224 13.31 -12.11 -10.84
CA PRO A 224 13.63 -13.52 -11.04
C PRO A 224 14.90 -13.88 -10.26
N GLN A 225 14.75 -14.57 -9.15
CA GLN A 225 15.89 -15.17 -8.46
C GLN A 225 16.17 -16.52 -9.09
N ARG A 226 17.44 -16.76 -9.45
CA ARG A 226 17.93 -18.09 -9.81
C ARG A 226 18.03 -18.98 -8.56
N VAL A 227 16.90 -19.30 -7.96
CA VAL A 227 16.86 -20.43 -7.04
C VAL A 227 16.83 -21.67 -7.93
N LYS A 228 17.91 -22.46 -7.87
CA LYS A 228 18.05 -23.71 -8.62
C LYS A 228 16.79 -24.57 -8.42
N GLY A 229 15.93 -24.65 -9.46
CA GLY A 229 14.80 -25.57 -9.51
C GLY A 229 13.43 -24.99 -9.15
N SER A 230 13.27 -23.70 -8.85
CA SER A 230 11.96 -23.05 -8.65
C SER A 230 11.71 -21.96 -9.68
N GLN A 231 10.48 -21.94 -10.25
CA GLN A 231 9.97 -20.85 -11.07
C GLN A 231 9.17 -19.83 -10.21
N GLU A 232 9.07 -20.07 -8.91
CA GLU A 232 8.30 -19.23 -8.02
C GLU A 232 9.06 -17.95 -7.68
N CYS A 233 8.35 -16.84 -7.68
CA CYS A 233 8.89 -15.56 -7.29
C CYS A 233 8.99 -15.44 -5.77
N ALA A 234 10.20 -15.22 -5.27
CA ALA A 234 10.44 -15.05 -3.85
C ALA A 234 10.85 -13.62 -3.46
N VAL A 235 11.12 -12.74 -4.43
CA VAL A 235 11.57 -11.37 -4.18
C VAL A 235 10.76 -10.40 -5.02
N TYR A 236 10.14 -9.44 -4.35
CA TYR A 236 9.36 -8.39 -4.97
C TYR A 236 9.95 -7.01 -4.71
N LEU A 237 9.60 -6.06 -5.59
CA LEU A 237 10.01 -4.68 -5.45
C LEU A 237 9.06 -3.90 -4.54
N PHE A 238 9.63 -2.88 -3.90
CA PHE A 238 8.90 -1.75 -3.36
C PHE A 238 9.55 -0.45 -3.81
N VAL A 239 8.78 0.61 -3.91
CA VAL A 239 9.11 1.88 -4.55
C VAL A 239 8.73 3.07 -3.65
N GLY A 240 9.11 4.30 -4.00
CA GLY A 240 8.70 5.52 -3.29
C GLY A 240 9.57 5.93 -2.10
N GLY A 241 10.38 5.02 -1.59
CA GLY A 241 11.26 5.31 -0.45
C GLY A 241 10.56 5.24 0.89
N GLY A 242 10.78 6.23 1.77
CA GLY A 242 10.14 6.24 3.09
C GLY A 242 10.69 7.31 4.03
N TRP A 243 10.09 7.42 5.20
CA TRP A 243 10.37 8.41 6.25
C TRP A 243 11.85 8.45 6.71
N PHE A 244 12.59 7.37 6.51
CA PHE A 244 13.98 7.20 6.96
C PHE A 244 15.03 7.52 5.88
N LEU A 245 14.63 7.63 4.62
CA LEU A 245 15.53 7.97 3.51
C LEU A 245 15.71 9.48 3.38
N PRO A 246 16.91 9.94 2.98
CA PRO A 246 17.10 11.34 2.68
C PRO A 246 16.36 11.74 1.39
N GLY A 247 15.90 12.99 1.37
CA GLY A 247 15.02 13.48 0.31
C GLY A 247 15.60 13.39 -1.10
N GLN A 248 16.91 13.50 -1.25
CA GLN A 248 17.57 13.34 -2.56
C GLN A 248 17.48 11.92 -3.14
N ASP A 249 17.21 10.91 -2.31
CA ASP A 249 17.07 9.52 -2.71
C ASP A 249 15.61 9.15 -3.05
N LEU A 250 14.66 10.07 -2.76
CA LEU A 250 13.24 9.90 -3.04
C LEU A 250 12.92 10.28 -4.49
N VAL A 251 13.37 9.50 -5.44
CA VAL A 251 13.07 9.71 -6.86
C VAL A 251 12.14 8.63 -7.40
N PRO A 252 11.23 8.96 -8.34
CA PRO A 252 10.20 8.02 -8.81
C PRO A 252 10.74 6.69 -9.34
N ASN A 253 11.95 6.69 -9.91
CA ASN A 253 12.59 5.50 -10.48
C ASN A 253 13.40 4.69 -9.46
N SER A 254 13.53 5.14 -8.22
CA SER A 254 14.19 4.36 -7.17
C SER A 254 13.33 3.19 -6.72
N TYR A 255 13.96 2.03 -6.58
CA TYR A 255 13.30 0.83 -6.08
C TYR A 255 14.24 0.01 -5.21
N TRP A 256 13.65 -0.75 -4.35
CA TRP A 256 14.31 -1.73 -3.48
C TRP A 256 13.59 -3.07 -3.59
N SER A 257 14.19 -4.11 -3.08
CA SER A 257 13.58 -5.44 -3.12
C SER A 257 13.68 -6.15 -1.77
N ARG A 258 12.71 -7.00 -1.49
CA ARG A 258 12.70 -7.87 -0.32
C ARG A 258 12.09 -9.23 -0.67
N HIS A 259 12.48 -10.22 0.13
CA HIS A 259 11.82 -11.52 0.10
C HIS A 259 10.33 -11.36 0.45
N ILE A 260 9.50 -12.17 -0.17
CA ILE A 260 8.02 -12.16 -0.08
C ILE A 260 7.47 -12.12 1.36
N ASP A 261 8.20 -12.66 2.34
CA ASP A 261 7.79 -12.76 3.75
C ASP A 261 8.45 -11.72 4.66
N ILE A 262 9.30 -10.85 4.13
CA ILE A 262 9.97 -9.83 4.96
C ILE A 262 9.00 -8.68 5.25
N ARG A 263 9.03 -8.24 6.50
CA ARG A 263 8.24 -7.12 7.04
C ARG A 263 9.17 -6.01 7.48
N GLU A 264 8.88 -4.79 7.06
CA GLU A 264 9.70 -3.62 7.34
C GLU A 264 8.84 -2.46 7.87
N PRO A 265 9.35 -1.68 8.86
CA PRO A 265 8.59 -0.57 9.44
C PRO A 265 8.50 0.66 8.52
N TYR A 266 8.94 0.53 7.30
CA TYR A 266 8.95 1.57 6.28
C TYR A 266 8.35 1.10 4.96
N VAL A 267 7.69 -0.06 4.93
CA VAL A 267 7.02 -0.59 3.73
C VAL A 267 5.56 -0.85 4.03
N GLY A 268 4.71 -0.26 3.22
CA GLY A 268 3.27 -0.45 3.12
C GLY A 268 2.86 -0.74 1.69
N PHE A 269 1.69 -0.29 1.27
CA PHE A 269 1.19 -0.48 -0.09
C PHE A 269 -0.02 0.41 -0.39
N ARG A 270 -0.32 0.57 -1.67
CA ARG A 270 -1.63 1.05 -2.18
C ARG A 270 -2.17 0.10 -3.22
N LEU A 271 -3.47 0.23 -3.54
CA LEU A 271 -4.14 -0.64 -4.49
C LEU A 271 -4.51 0.07 -5.78
N VAL A 272 -4.68 -0.71 -6.83
CA VAL A 272 -5.25 -0.28 -8.11
C VAL A 272 -6.47 -1.11 -8.45
N GLU A 273 -7.34 -0.56 -9.31
CA GLU A 273 -8.52 -1.23 -9.88
C GLU A 273 -8.54 -0.96 -11.39
N ASP A 274 -8.65 -2.00 -12.19
CA ASP A 274 -8.79 -1.89 -13.65
C ASP A 274 -10.19 -1.34 -14.01
N ILE A 275 -10.27 -0.49 -15.06
CA ILE A 275 -11.52 0.12 -15.56
C ILE A 275 -11.93 -0.51 -16.89
#